data_56d204ab97512293dfaaa6624ab3e77e
#
_entry.id   56d204ab97512293dfaaa6624ab3e77e
#
_cell.length_a   1.000
_cell.length_b   1.000
_cell.length_c   1.000
_cell.angle_alpha   90.00
_cell.angle_beta   90.00
_cell.angle_gamma   90.00
#
_symmetry.space_group_name_H-M   'P 1'
#
loop_
_entity.id
_entity.type
_entity.pdbx_description
1 polymer ?
#
loop_
_entity_poly.entity_id
_entity_poly.type
_entity_poly.pdbx_seq_one_letter_code
_entity_poly.pdbx_strand_id
1 'polypeptide(L)'
;MTIRVTPWGHDAFDATSPEAKKKDWAYWQNRMNRASLVMLESERIIDHETAVKIARAQKRAEGIQDEPGRERLTDIMPLEKLLIEACGESATLIHSGRSRQDMFTTLNQARLRLAVLDFY
;
A
#
# COMPACT_ATOMS: atom_id res chain seq x y z
N MET A 1 -3.34 -20.43 -28.21
CA MET A 1 -4.65 -20.01 -27.69
C MET A 1 -4.50 -19.78 -26.20
N THR A 2 -4.44 -18.56 -25.76
CA THR A 2 -4.35 -18.24 -24.33
C THR A 2 -5.77 -18.07 -23.81
N ILE A 3 -6.27 -19.06 -23.07
CA ILE A 3 -7.58 -18.94 -22.42
C ILE A 3 -7.37 -18.04 -21.20
N ARG A 4 -7.90 -16.84 -21.27
CA ARG A 4 -7.83 -15.88 -20.18
C ARG A 4 -9.13 -15.91 -19.42
N VAL A 5 -9.09 -16.53 -18.28
CA VAL A 5 -10.26 -16.71 -17.39
C VAL A 5 -10.08 -15.90 -16.11
N THR A 6 -9.56 -14.68 -16.20
CA THR A 6 -9.48 -13.87 -14.98
C THR A 6 -10.56 -12.79 -14.99
N PRO A 7 -11.33 -12.64 -13.92
CA PRO A 7 -12.26 -11.54 -13.77
C PRO A 7 -11.56 -10.17 -13.69
N TRP A 8 -10.23 -10.17 -13.66
CA TRP A 8 -9.38 -8.99 -13.55
C TRP A 8 -8.81 -8.53 -14.89
N GLY A 9 -9.09 -9.27 -15.97
CA GLY A 9 -8.51 -8.99 -17.26
C GLY A 9 -7.01 -9.22 -17.35
N HIS A 10 -6.54 -9.35 -18.55
CA HIS A 10 -5.14 -9.57 -18.88
C HIS A 10 -4.23 -8.43 -18.40
N ASP A 11 -4.73 -7.22 -18.50
CA ASP A 11 -3.95 -6.01 -18.21
C ASP A 11 -3.55 -5.87 -16.73
N ALA A 12 -4.19 -6.65 -15.85
CA ALA A 12 -3.82 -6.68 -14.44
C ALA A 12 -2.45 -7.34 -14.17
N PHE A 13 -1.93 -8.10 -15.15
CA PHE A 13 -0.71 -8.92 -14.99
C PHE A 13 0.34 -8.68 -16.04
N ASP A 14 -0.01 -7.99 -17.10
CA ASP A 14 0.99 -7.45 -17.99
C ASP A 14 1.80 -6.39 -17.23
N ALA A 15 3.05 -6.72 -16.91
CA ALA A 15 3.96 -5.82 -16.19
C ALA A 15 4.19 -4.49 -16.92
N THR A 16 3.82 -4.43 -18.20
CA THR A 16 3.89 -3.23 -19.03
C THR A 16 2.60 -2.42 -19.02
N SER A 17 1.48 -3.02 -18.60
CA SER A 17 0.19 -2.34 -18.58
C SER A 17 0.17 -1.21 -17.54
N PRO A 18 -0.55 -0.11 -17.81
CA PRO A 18 -0.71 0.97 -16.85
C PRO A 18 -1.32 0.51 -15.51
N GLU A 19 -2.18 -0.51 -15.54
CA GLU A 19 -2.84 -1.04 -14.35
C GLU A 19 -1.94 -1.97 -13.54
N ALA A 20 -1.09 -2.79 -14.17
CA ALA A 20 -0.08 -3.58 -13.47
C ALA A 20 0.95 -2.67 -12.80
N LYS A 21 1.33 -1.57 -13.45
CA LYS A 21 2.17 -0.52 -12.84
C LYS A 21 1.48 0.16 -11.66
N LYS A 22 0.15 0.29 -11.67
CA LYS A 22 -0.62 0.84 -10.56
C LYS A 22 -0.72 -0.12 -9.36
N LYS A 23 -0.62 -1.44 -9.57
CA LYS A 23 -0.65 -2.46 -8.51
C LYS A 23 0.76 -2.89 -8.08
N ASP A 24 1.68 -1.95 -8.11
CA ASP A 24 3.05 -2.12 -7.67
C ASP A 24 3.17 -2.25 -6.13
N TRP A 25 4.39 -2.25 -5.66
CA TRP A 25 4.72 -2.36 -4.24
C TRP A 25 4.10 -1.21 -3.43
N ALA A 26 4.22 0.03 -3.91
CA ALA A 26 3.66 1.20 -3.25
C ALA A 26 2.13 1.14 -3.14
N TYR A 27 1.44 0.67 -4.18
CA TYR A 27 0.00 0.45 -4.15
C TYR A 27 -0.44 -0.47 -3.01
N TRP A 28 0.20 -1.63 -2.88
CA TRP A 28 -0.15 -2.60 -1.84
C TRP A 28 0.22 -2.10 -0.45
N GLN A 29 1.38 -1.44 -0.31
CA GLN A 29 1.79 -0.84 0.95
C GLN A 29 0.79 0.21 1.44
N ASN A 30 0.34 1.08 0.55
CA ASN A 30 -0.66 2.10 0.88
C ASN A 30 -1.99 1.47 1.31
N ARG A 31 -2.43 0.40 0.66
CA ARG A 31 -3.64 -0.33 1.07
C ARG A 31 -3.49 -0.99 2.45
N MET A 32 -2.34 -1.61 2.72
CA MET A 32 -2.05 -2.18 4.03
C MET A 32 -2.06 -1.12 5.12
N ASN A 33 -1.46 0.04 4.86
CA ASN A 33 -1.45 1.15 5.80
C ASN A 33 -2.88 1.67 6.09
N ARG A 34 -3.70 1.83 5.07
CA ARG A 34 -5.11 2.25 5.25
C ARG A 34 -5.89 1.25 6.10
N ALA A 35 -5.74 -0.05 5.81
CA ALA A 35 -6.42 -1.10 6.57
C ALA A 35 -5.97 -1.11 8.03
N SER A 36 -4.66 -0.98 8.28
CA SER A 36 -4.12 -0.89 9.65
C SER A 36 -4.65 0.33 10.38
N LEU A 37 -4.69 1.49 9.72
CA LEU A 37 -5.17 2.73 10.34
C LEU A 37 -6.62 2.64 10.78
N VAL A 38 -7.48 2.08 9.91
CA VAL A 38 -8.90 1.85 10.25
C VAL A 38 -9.02 0.88 11.42
N MET A 39 -8.26 -0.21 11.43
CA MET A 39 -8.27 -1.17 12.52
C MET A 39 -7.80 -0.54 13.83
N LEU A 40 -6.67 0.17 13.82
CA LEU A 40 -6.11 0.78 15.02
C LEU A 40 -7.06 1.79 15.66
N GLU A 41 -7.78 2.56 14.85
CA GLU A 41 -8.79 3.50 15.32
C GLU A 41 -10.03 2.77 15.85
N SER A 42 -10.55 1.76 15.12
CA SER A 42 -11.74 1.01 15.53
C SER A 42 -11.52 0.25 16.85
N GLU A 43 -10.31 -0.28 17.06
CA GLU A 43 -9.90 -0.95 18.30
C GLU A 43 -9.46 0.03 19.40
N ARG A 44 -9.55 1.35 19.16
CA ARG A 44 -9.17 2.40 20.11
C ARG A 44 -7.71 2.33 20.56
N ILE A 45 -6.84 1.76 19.75
CA ILE A 45 -5.38 1.75 19.99
C ILE A 45 -4.79 3.14 19.74
N ILE A 46 -5.34 3.84 18.76
CA ILE A 46 -5.09 5.26 18.52
C ILE A 46 -6.40 6.04 18.59
N ASP A 47 -6.33 7.30 18.99
CA ASP A 47 -7.49 8.18 19.00
C ASP A 47 -7.85 8.68 17.59
N HIS A 48 -9.09 9.13 17.44
CA HIS A 48 -9.62 9.60 16.17
C HIS A 48 -8.81 10.79 15.58
N GLU A 49 -8.37 11.73 16.42
CA GLU A 49 -7.60 12.88 15.94
C GLU A 49 -6.27 12.46 15.34
N THR A 50 -5.56 11.56 16.00
CA THR A 50 -4.31 10.96 15.52
C THR A 50 -4.54 10.17 14.23
N ALA A 51 -5.61 9.36 14.17
CA ALA A 51 -5.97 8.61 12.98
C ALA A 51 -6.21 9.53 11.77
N VAL A 52 -6.93 10.62 11.96
CA VAL A 52 -7.19 11.62 10.91
C VAL A 52 -5.90 12.31 10.45
N LYS A 53 -4.99 12.65 11.38
CA LYS A 53 -3.68 13.23 11.03
C LYS A 53 -2.88 12.28 10.13
N ILE A 54 -2.78 11.02 10.52
CA ILE A 54 -2.05 10.00 9.76
C ILE A 54 -2.72 9.75 8.40
N ALA A 55 -4.05 9.67 8.34
CA ALA A 55 -4.79 9.50 7.09
C ALA A 55 -4.53 10.62 6.07
N ARG A 56 -4.49 11.87 6.55
CA ARG A 56 -4.16 13.03 5.70
C ARG A 56 -2.71 12.99 5.21
N ALA A 57 -1.78 12.64 6.09
CA ALA A 57 -0.37 12.48 5.73
C ALA A 57 -0.19 11.38 4.69
N GLN A 58 -0.87 10.24 4.85
CA GLN A 58 -0.83 9.15 3.91
C GLN A 58 -1.40 9.55 2.54
N LYS A 59 -2.55 10.21 2.50
CA LYS A 59 -3.13 10.71 1.24
C LYS A 59 -2.18 11.67 0.53
N ARG A 60 -1.49 12.54 1.27
CA ARG A 60 -0.46 13.42 0.70
C ARG A 60 0.74 12.65 0.16
N ALA A 61 1.25 11.65 0.90
CA ALA A 61 2.35 10.83 0.46
C ALA A 61 2.01 10.01 -0.80
N GLU A 62 0.78 9.51 -0.91
CA GLU A 62 0.28 8.85 -2.11
C GLU A 62 0.26 9.81 -3.31
N GLY A 63 -0.26 11.03 -3.14
CA GLY A 63 -0.25 12.05 -4.19
C GLY A 63 1.14 12.38 -4.69
N ILE A 64 2.13 12.47 -3.78
CA ILE A 64 3.53 12.69 -4.13
C ILE A 64 4.08 11.52 -4.95
N GLN A 65 3.76 10.28 -4.59
CA GLN A 65 4.21 9.09 -5.32
C GLN A 65 3.58 8.96 -6.72
N ASP A 66 2.39 9.53 -6.91
CA ASP A 66 1.65 9.48 -8.18
C ASP A 66 2.03 10.63 -9.12
N GLU A 67 2.92 11.54 -8.72
CA GLU A 67 3.41 12.62 -9.58
C GLU A 67 4.12 12.07 -10.83
N PRO A 68 3.82 12.59 -12.03
CA PRO A 68 4.48 12.16 -13.26
C PRO A 68 6.01 12.32 -13.18
N GLY A 69 6.74 11.29 -13.58
CA GLY A 69 8.21 11.30 -13.60
C GLY A 69 8.87 11.03 -12.25
N ARG A 70 8.11 10.82 -11.19
CA ARG A 70 8.65 10.45 -9.89
C ARG A 70 8.82 8.95 -9.79
N GLU A 71 9.95 8.51 -9.26
CA GLU A 71 10.18 7.11 -8.93
C GLU A 71 9.27 6.71 -7.75
N ARG A 72 8.52 5.61 -7.93
CA ARG A 72 7.64 5.11 -6.89
C ARG A 72 8.45 4.39 -5.82
N LEU A 73 8.03 4.58 -4.58
CA LEU A 73 8.71 3.96 -3.44
C LEU A 73 8.53 2.44 -3.46
N THR A 74 9.64 1.73 -3.26
CA THR A 74 9.70 0.26 -3.23
C THR A 74 10.07 -0.29 -1.85
N ASP A 75 10.17 0.57 -0.85
CA ASP A 75 10.50 0.20 0.53
C ASP A 75 9.62 0.98 1.53
N ILE A 76 9.49 0.40 2.72
CA ILE A 76 8.71 0.93 3.85
C ILE A 76 9.35 2.21 4.39
N MET A 77 10.67 2.25 4.52
CA MET A 77 11.38 3.34 5.19
C MET A 77 11.19 4.70 4.52
N PRO A 78 11.32 4.85 3.18
CA PRO A 78 11.07 6.12 2.54
C PRO A 78 9.64 6.62 2.72
N LEU A 79 8.64 5.72 2.73
CA LEU A 79 7.26 6.10 2.97
C LEU A 79 7.04 6.56 4.41
N GLU A 80 7.59 5.83 5.38
CA GLU A 80 7.52 6.21 6.80
C GLU A 80 8.11 7.60 7.02
N LYS A 81 9.25 7.89 6.39
CA LYS A 81 9.87 9.22 6.44
C LYS A 81 8.94 10.31 5.92
N LEU A 82 8.26 10.10 4.79
CA LEU A 82 7.27 11.04 4.27
C LEU A 82 6.10 11.26 5.23
N LEU A 83 5.64 10.20 5.91
CA LEU A 83 4.57 10.30 6.89
C LEU A 83 5.02 11.09 8.12
N ILE A 84 6.23 10.84 8.63
CA ILE A 84 6.81 11.57 9.77
C ILE A 84 6.99 13.06 9.43
N GLU A 85 7.50 13.36 8.24
CA GLU A 85 7.63 14.75 7.76
C GLU A 85 6.29 15.47 7.66
N ALA A 86 5.21 14.74 7.35
CA ALA A 86 3.87 15.33 7.18
C ALA A 86 3.07 15.46 8.47
N CYS A 87 3.23 14.56 9.46
CA CYS A 87 2.41 14.58 10.68
C CYS A 87 3.18 14.32 11.99
N GLY A 88 4.52 14.28 11.92
CA GLY A 88 5.39 14.06 13.09
C GLY A 88 5.49 12.60 13.50
N GLU A 89 6.07 12.36 14.68
CA GLU A 89 6.37 11.01 15.20
C GLU A 89 5.13 10.14 15.38
N SER A 90 3.94 10.72 15.54
CA SER A 90 2.68 9.97 15.62
C SER A 90 2.42 9.10 14.38
N ALA A 91 3.07 9.40 13.25
CA ALA A 91 3.03 8.57 12.06
C ALA A 91 3.49 7.12 12.32
N THR A 92 4.43 6.92 13.24
CA THR A 92 4.97 5.59 13.58
C THR A 92 3.92 4.67 14.21
N LEU A 93 2.86 5.23 14.80
CA LEU A 93 1.77 4.47 15.39
C LEU A 93 1.02 3.60 14.38
N ILE A 94 1.09 3.92 13.09
CA ILE A 94 0.50 3.07 12.03
C ILE A 94 1.11 1.65 12.00
N HIS A 95 2.30 1.49 12.53
CA HIS A 95 3.00 0.21 12.64
C HIS A 95 2.74 -0.55 13.95
N SER A 96 1.84 -0.06 14.80
CA SER A 96 1.51 -0.73 16.06
C SER A 96 1.07 -2.17 15.83
N GLY A 97 1.74 -3.12 16.49
CA GLY A 97 1.46 -4.55 16.36
C GLY A 97 1.85 -5.17 15.00
N ARG A 98 2.61 -4.48 14.18
CA ARG A 98 2.98 -4.91 12.83
C ARG A 98 4.49 -4.78 12.60
N SER A 99 5.12 -5.81 12.06
CA SER A 99 6.52 -5.78 11.64
C SER A 99 6.66 -5.55 10.13
N ARG A 100 7.87 -5.21 9.69
CA ARG A 100 8.19 -5.16 8.24
C ARG A 100 7.99 -6.52 7.58
N GLN A 101 8.29 -7.61 8.29
CA GLN A 101 8.13 -8.97 7.78
C GLN A 101 6.66 -9.28 7.48
N ASP A 102 5.74 -8.82 8.34
CA ASP A 102 4.29 -8.96 8.11
C ASP A 102 3.89 -8.25 6.81
N MET A 103 4.42 -7.06 6.59
CA MET A 103 4.15 -6.29 5.37
C MET A 103 4.70 -6.97 4.12
N PHE A 104 5.94 -7.47 4.16
CA PHE A 104 6.53 -8.21 3.04
C PHE A 104 5.77 -9.49 2.73
N THR A 105 5.38 -10.24 3.76
CA THR A 105 4.60 -11.47 3.60
C THR A 105 3.25 -11.16 2.96
N THR A 106 2.54 -10.15 3.43
CA THR A 106 1.25 -9.74 2.88
C THR A 106 1.38 -9.28 1.42
N LEU A 107 2.41 -8.51 1.11
CA LEU A 107 2.71 -8.08 -0.25
C LEU A 107 2.97 -9.27 -1.18
N ASN A 108 3.81 -10.21 -0.75
CA ASN A 108 4.12 -11.39 -1.54
C ASN A 108 2.89 -12.26 -1.77
N GLN A 109 2.02 -12.42 -0.77
CA GLN A 109 0.75 -13.11 -0.91
C GLN A 109 -0.19 -12.41 -1.90
N ALA A 110 -0.27 -11.09 -1.85
CA ALA A 110 -1.07 -10.33 -2.80
C ALA A 110 -0.57 -10.52 -4.24
N ARG A 111 0.75 -10.46 -4.46
CA ARG A 111 1.37 -10.67 -5.77
C ARG A 111 1.20 -12.10 -6.26
N LEU A 112 1.41 -13.10 -5.38
CA LEU A 112 1.19 -14.50 -5.71
C LEU A 112 -0.26 -14.76 -6.12
N ARG A 113 -1.22 -14.24 -5.33
CA ARG A 113 -2.64 -14.35 -5.66
C ARG A 113 -2.95 -13.78 -7.03
N LEU A 114 -2.41 -12.62 -7.34
CA LEU A 114 -2.59 -12.01 -8.65
C LEU A 114 -2.02 -12.91 -9.75
N ALA A 115 -0.78 -13.40 -9.60
CA ALA A 115 -0.15 -14.29 -10.58
C ALA A 115 -0.93 -15.59 -10.80
N VAL A 116 -1.47 -16.17 -9.72
CA VAL A 116 -2.32 -17.38 -9.81
C VAL A 116 -3.61 -17.10 -10.58
N LEU A 117 -4.26 -15.96 -10.30
CA LEU A 117 -5.49 -15.57 -10.99
C LEU A 117 -5.27 -15.28 -12.48
N ASP A 118 -4.08 -14.83 -12.86
CA ASP A 118 -3.72 -14.62 -14.26
C ASP A 118 -3.45 -15.95 -15.00
N PHE A 119 -2.96 -16.93 -14.27
CA PHE A 119 -2.66 -18.24 -14.83
C PHE A 119 -3.94 -19.07 -15.10
N TYR A 120 -5.00 -18.85 -14.33
CA TYR A 120 -6.29 -19.55 -14.47
C TYR A 120 -7.20 -18.90 -15.51
#